data_a514819fe20c0fe538dda06b3b42f81e
#
_entry.id   a514819fe20c0fe538dda06b3b42f81e
#
_cell.length_a   1.000
_cell.length_b   1.000
_cell.length_c   1.000
_cell.angle_alpha   90.00
_cell.angle_beta   90.00
_cell.angle_gamma   90.00
#
_symmetry.space_group_name_H-M   'P 1'
#
loop_
_entity.id
_entity.type
_entity.pdbx_description
1 polymer ?
#
loop_
_entity_poly.entity_id
_entity_poly.type
_entity_poly.pdbx_seq_one_letter_code
_entity_poly.pdbx_strand_id
1 'polypeptide(L)'
;MSLHTFGSGRLTAQVDSLGAQLRSLCLDDVEFLWNAADPWNWSAPVLFPLISGLPGDELQHNGQRYSIPSHGFARRSEWAVLEDGRFELAASEATRVQYPFEFRLQVGFTVTDRLTVTHEVHNDGDEPLPYLLGGHPAFRWPLPGATGEHEVSWSQGGESMRQAVGGLRPGRIPSPAIDGRLVLQKSYFAEDALLFDDLQPKAVTYTAPGAARLTLRYDDFAVLGIWSKSQGADFVCIEPWSGYPAPQGFDGDITMLPGIELLSAGQTHTFSYSIAIEGA
;
A
#
# COMPACT_ATOMS: atom_id res chain seq x y z
N MET A 1 -2.12 -21.50 -3.07
CA MET A 1 -1.71 -20.44 -4.03
C MET A 1 -2.44 -20.66 -5.34
N SER A 2 -3.27 -19.72 -5.76
CA SER A 2 -3.94 -19.72 -7.06
C SER A 2 -3.89 -18.32 -7.64
N LEU A 3 -3.62 -18.23 -8.96
CA LEU A 3 -3.63 -16.98 -9.70
C LEU A 3 -4.98 -16.77 -10.36
N HIS A 4 -5.55 -15.60 -10.20
CA HIS A 4 -6.83 -15.19 -10.76
C HIS A 4 -6.61 -14.02 -11.71
N THR A 5 -7.19 -14.10 -12.93
CA THR A 5 -7.05 -13.06 -13.95
C THR A 5 -8.31 -12.21 -14.01
N PHE A 6 -8.14 -10.91 -14.04
CA PHE A 6 -9.17 -9.89 -14.17
C PHE A 6 -8.94 -9.07 -15.43
N GLY A 7 -10.04 -8.68 -16.10
CA GLY A 7 -9.99 -7.99 -17.39
C GLY A 7 -9.80 -8.95 -18.56
N SER A 8 -10.21 -8.51 -19.74
CA SER A 8 -10.13 -9.30 -20.98
C SER A 8 -9.82 -8.45 -22.22
N GLY A 9 -9.54 -7.16 -22.01
CA GLY A 9 -9.20 -6.22 -23.08
C GLY A 9 -7.70 -5.93 -23.08
N ARG A 10 -7.38 -4.68 -23.39
CA ARG A 10 -6.01 -4.19 -23.39
C ARG A 10 -5.37 -4.20 -22.01
N LEU A 11 -6.17 -3.94 -20.94
CA LEU A 11 -5.70 -3.95 -19.55
C LEU A 11 -6.08 -5.26 -18.88
N THR A 12 -5.10 -5.95 -18.31
CA THR A 12 -5.28 -7.19 -17.56
C THR A 12 -4.50 -7.16 -16.24
N ALA A 13 -5.05 -7.80 -15.22
CA ALA A 13 -4.44 -7.92 -13.90
C ALA A 13 -4.44 -9.39 -13.44
N GLN A 14 -3.41 -9.81 -12.72
CA GLN A 14 -3.37 -11.11 -12.07
C GLN A 14 -3.17 -10.94 -10.58
N VAL A 15 -3.93 -11.69 -9.78
CA VAL A 15 -3.91 -11.65 -8.33
C VAL A 15 -3.67 -13.05 -7.77
N ASP A 16 -2.75 -13.17 -6.81
CA ASP A 16 -2.48 -14.40 -6.08
C ASP A 16 -3.37 -14.47 -4.83
N SER A 17 -3.98 -15.64 -4.56
CA SER A 17 -4.72 -15.89 -3.32
C SER A 17 -3.84 -15.78 -2.06
N LEU A 18 -2.52 -15.98 -2.18
CA LEU A 18 -1.61 -15.64 -1.10
C LEU A 18 -1.45 -14.13 -0.98
N GLY A 19 -1.99 -13.58 0.09
CA GLY A 19 -1.94 -12.15 0.40
C GLY A 19 -2.94 -11.30 -0.40
N ALA A 20 -3.83 -11.89 -1.20
CA ALA A 20 -4.65 -11.19 -2.20
C ALA A 20 -3.80 -10.22 -3.01
N GLN A 21 -2.60 -10.63 -3.36
CA GLN A 21 -1.57 -9.77 -3.89
C GLN A 21 -1.67 -9.61 -5.41
N LEU A 22 -1.78 -8.39 -5.89
CA LEU A 22 -1.65 -8.10 -7.31
C LEU A 22 -0.23 -8.45 -7.78
N ARG A 23 -0.14 -9.40 -8.73
CA ARG A 23 1.12 -9.97 -9.21
C ARG A 23 1.51 -9.48 -10.59
N SER A 24 0.55 -9.02 -11.37
CA SER A 24 0.76 -8.53 -12.74
C SER A 24 -0.27 -7.46 -13.05
N LEU A 25 0.14 -6.44 -13.78
CA LEU A 25 -0.70 -5.43 -14.39
C LEU A 25 -0.15 -5.10 -15.78
N CYS A 26 -0.80 -5.63 -16.82
CA CYS A 26 -0.37 -5.49 -18.19
C CYS A 26 -1.30 -4.58 -19.00
N LEU A 27 -0.72 -3.72 -19.82
CA LEU A 27 -1.41 -3.03 -20.92
C LEU A 27 -0.84 -3.56 -22.23
N ASP A 28 -1.71 -4.13 -23.11
CA ASP A 28 -1.30 -4.74 -24.39
C ASP A 28 -0.13 -5.71 -24.22
N ASP A 29 -0.21 -6.62 -23.21
CA ASP A 29 0.80 -7.63 -22.85
C ASP A 29 2.13 -7.06 -22.30
N VAL A 30 2.24 -5.74 -22.12
CA VAL A 30 3.40 -5.11 -21.49
C VAL A 30 3.20 -5.01 -19.98
N GLU A 31 4.11 -5.62 -19.21
CA GLU A 31 4.05 -5.65 -17.73
C GLU A 31 4.57 -4.35 -17.11
N PHE A 32 3.81 -3.76 -16.19
CA PHE A 32 4.13 -2.52 -15.48
C PHE A 32 4.48 -2.70 -14.00
N LEU A 33 4.13 -3.87 -13.40
CA LEU A 33 4.51 -4.14 -12.03
C LEU A 33 5.92 -4.75 -11.93
N TRP A 34 6.50 -4.61 -10.76
CA TRP A 34 7.69 -5.34 -10.35
C TRP A 34 7.36 -6.83 -10.17
N ASN A 35 8.22 -7.69 -10.65
CA ASN A 35 8.02 -9.13 -10.71
C ASN A 35 8.28 -9.89 -9.39
N ALA A 36 8.44 -9.18 -8.27
CA ALA A 36 8.74 -9.73 -6.95
C ALA A 36 10.03 -10.58 -6.91
N ALA A 37 11.06 -10.19 -7.68
CA ALA A 37 12.38 -10.81 -7.63
C ALA A 37 13.25 -10.19 -6.51
N ASP A 38 14.43 -10.75 -6.27
CA ASP A 38 15.42 -10.09 -5.44
C ASP A 38 15.71 -8.67 -5.97
N PRO A 39 15.89 -7.70 -5.10
CA PRO A 39 16.05 -7.80 -3.65
C PRO A 39 14.77 -7.62 -2.83
N TRP A 40 13.58 -7.62 -3.43
CA TRP A 40 12.29 -7.42 -2.75
C TRP A 40 11.21 -8.32 -3.34
N ASN A 41 10.80 -9.36 -2.58
CA ASN A 41 10.01 -10.49 -3.06
C ASN A 41 8.49 -10.24 -3.00
N TRP A 42 8.05 -9.00 -3.15
CA TRP A 42 6.66 -8.59 -3.22
C TRP A 42 6.43 -7.76 -4.49
N SER A 43 5.19 -7.74 -4.99
CA SER A 43 4.79 -6.89 -6.14
C SER A 43 3.81 -5.78 -5.72
N ALA A 44 2.76 -6.14 -5.00
CA ALA A 44 1.77 -5.18 -4.48
C ALA A 44 1.07 -5.76 -3.24
N PRO A 45 1.76 -5.93 -2.11
CA PRO A 45 1.17 -6.53 -0.92
C PRO A 45 0.10 -5.64 -0.29
N VAL A 46 -0.92 -6.28 0.30
CA VAL A 46 -1.90 -5.62 1.17
C VAL A 46 -1.29 -5.48 2.57
N LEU A 47 -1.29 -4.25 3.09
CA LEU A 47 -0.81 -3.93 4.43
C LEU A 47 -1.99 -3.91 5.39
N PHE A 48 -2.03 -4.83 6.35
CA PHE A 48 -3.07 -4.92 7.37
C PHE A 48 -2.63 -5.89 8.50
N PRO A 49 -2.92 -5.59 9.78
CA PRO A 49 -3.59 -4.40 10.31
C PRO A 49 -2.64 -3.24 10.62
N LEU A 50 -1.39 -3.28 10.16
CA LEU A 50 -0.39 -2.26 10.40
C LEU A 50 0.27 -1.79 9.10
N ILE A 51 0.72 -0.54 9.11
CA ILE A 51 1.63 0.04 8.12
C ILE A 51 2.99 0.18 8.79
N SER A 52 4.06 -0.36 8.16
CA SER A 52 5.38 -0.50 8.78
C SER A 52 5.37 -1.39 10.04
N GLY A 53 6.39 -1.31 10.87
CA GLY A 53 6.51 -2.08 12.12
C GLY A 53 6.18 -1.27 13.36
N LEU A 54 5.88 -1.98 14.45
CA LEU A 54 5.88 -1.44 15.79
C LEU A 54 7.24 -1.69 16.45
N PRO A 55 7.65 -0.90 17.46
CA PRO A 55 8.87 -1.16 18.19
C PRO A 55 8.90 -2.58 18.77
N GLY A 56 9.98 -3.32 18.49
CA GLY A 56 10.15 -4.70 18.92
C GLY A 56 9.22 -5.72 18.24
N ASP A 57 8.52 -5.34 17.15
CA ASP A 57 7.49 -6.15 16.51
C ASP A 57 6.38 -6.61 17.49
N GLU A 58 6.06 -5.75 18.46
CA GLU A 58 5.07 -6.01 19.50
C GLU A 58 3.89 -5.04 19.44
N LEU A 59 2.68 -5.56 19.32
CA LEU A 59 1.41 -4.88 19.52
C LEU A 59 0.98 -5.01 20.98
N GLN A 60 0.60 -3.89 21.62
CA GLN A 60 0.03 -3.90 22.98
C GLN A 60 -1.48 -3.65 22.90
N HIS A 61 -2.24 -4.44 23.63
CA HIS A 61 -3.68 -4.24 23.80
C HIS A 61 -4.14 -4.77 25.16
N ASN A 62 -4.87 -3.94 25.93
CA ASN A 62 -5.39 -4.28 27.26
C ASN A 62 -4.32 -4.87 28.21
N GLY A 63 -3.09 -4.32 28.16
CA GLY A 63 -1.96 -4.75 28.98
C GLY A 63 -1.30 -6.06 28.53
N GLN A 64 -1.74 -6.65 27.45
CA GLN A 64 -1.12 -7.83 26.84
C GLN A 64 -0.27 -7.45 25.62
N ARG A 65 0.74 -8.26 25.31
CA ARG A 65 1.63 -8.07 24.16
C ARG A 65 1.47 -9.21 23.16
N TYR A 66 1.43 -8.86 21.90
CA TYR A 66 1.25 -9.76 20.77
C TYR A 66 2.39 -9.52 19.77
N SER A 67 3.06 -10.59 19.36
CA SER A 67 4.07 -10.47 18.30
C SER A 67 3.39 -10.32 16.95
N ILE A 68 3.68 -9.23 16.25
CA ILE A 68 3.12 -8.94 14.94
C ILE A 68 4.20 -8.41 13.99
N PRO A 69 4.35 -8.98 12.79
CA PRO A 69 5.40 -8.58 11.89
C PRO A 69 5.11 -7.21 11.26
N SER A 70 6.17 -6.53 10.80
CA SER A 70 6.05 -5.31 10.00
C SER A 70 5.05 -5.48 8.85
N HIS A 71 4.19 -4.49 8.66
CA HIS A 71 3.05 -4.46 7.75
C HIS A 71 1.97 -5.51 8.04
N GLY A 72 1.96 -6.07 9.23
CA GLY A 72 1.01 -7.08 9.65
C GLY A 72 1.14 -8.42 8.91
N PHE A 73 0.06 -9.18 8.93
CA PHE A 73 0.03 -10.56 8.46
C PHE A 73 -0.74 -10.78 7.14
N ALA A 74 -1.57 -9.83 6.71
CA ALA A 74 -2.47 -10.01 5.57
C ALA A 74 -1.72 -10.48 4.31
N ARG A 75 -0.59 -9.87 3.99
CA ARG A 75 0.25 -10.22 2.83
C ARG A 75 0.88 -11.62 2.89
N ARG A 76 0.88 -12.26 4.07
CA ARG A 76 1.45 -13.59 4.30
C ARG A 76 0.40 -14.67 4.49
N SER A 77 -0.87 -14.27 4.54
CA SER A 77 -2.01 -15.17 4.77
C SER A 77 -2.55 -15.71 3.45
N GLU A 78 -3.05 -16.94 3.46
CA GLU A 78 -3.87 -17.46 2.38
C GLU A 78 -5.28 -16.90 2.52
N TRP A 79 -5.84 -16.36 1.46
CA TRP A 79 -7.16 -15.76 1.43
C TRP A 79 -8.17 -16.68 0.75
N ALA A 80 -9.37 -16.73 1.28
CA ALA A 80 -10.48 -17.37 0.61
C ALA A 80 -10.85 -16.60 -0.65
N VAL A 81 -11.12 -17.32 -1.74
CA VAL A 81 -11.63 -16.73 -2.98
C VAL A 81 -13.13 -16.89 -3.00
N LEU A 82 -13.86 -15.78 -3.07
CA LEU A 82 -15.31 -15.75 -3.09
C LEU A 82 -15.85 -15.96 -4.51
N GLU A 83 -17.11 -16.34 -4.65
CA GLU A 83 -17.75 -16.64 -5.95
C GLU A 83 -17.76 -15.44 -6.92
N ASP A 84 -17.79 -14.21 -6.39
CA ASP A 84 -17.73 -12.98 -7.18
C ASP A 84 -16.30 -12.53 -7.54
N GLY A 85 -15.30 -13.36 -7.22
CA GLY A 85 -13.89 -13.08 -7.50
C GLY A 85 -13.22 -12.16 -6.47
N ARG A 86 -13.89 -11.79 -5.38
CA ARG A 86 -13.26 -11.10 -4.26
C ARG A 86 -12.44 -12.08 -3.42
N PHE A 87 -11.49 -11.55 -2.69
CA PHE A 87 -10.66 -12.28 -1.75
C PHE A 87 -11.03 -11.88 -0.33
N GLU A 88 -11.06 -12.85 0.61
CA GLU A 88 -11.42 -12.62 1.99
C GLU A 88 -10.40 -13.21 2.95
N LEU A 89 -10.01 -12.42 3.95
CA LEU A 89 -9.25 -12.83 5.12
C LEU A 89 -10.08 -12.52 6.37
N ALA A 90 -10.49 -13.55 7.10
CA ALA A 90 -11.21 -13.41 8.35
C ALA A 90 -10.34 -13.72 9.56
N ALA A 91 -10.76 -13.26 10.75
CA ALA A 91 -10.15 -13.61 12.00
C ALA A 91 -10.15 -15.13 12.20
N SER A 92 -9.04 -15.65 12.71
CA SER A 92 -8.80 -17.08 12.97
C SER A 92 -7.95 -17.26 14.21
N GLU A 93 -7.78 -18.49 14.69
CA GLU A 93 -6.84 -18.75 15.78
C GLU A 93 -5.43 -18.22 15.47
N ALA A 94 -4.96 -18.39 14.24
CA ALA A 94 -3.64 -17.93 13.81
C ALA A 94 -3.50 -16.40 13.77
N THR A 95 -4.57 -15.67 13.48
CA THR A 95 -4.53 -14.19 13.51
C THR A 95 -4.70 -13.66 14.92
N ARG A 96 -5.52 -14.29 15.79
CA ARG A 96 -5.76 -13.83 17.15
C ARG A 96 -4.52 -13.88 18.05
N VAL A 97 -3.57 -14.78 17.79
CA VAL A 97 -2.29 -14.80 18.52
C VAL A 97 -1.39 -13.61 18.21
N GLN A 98 -1.66 -12.87 17.12
CA GLN A 98 -0.92 -11.69 16.68
C GLN A 98 -1.74 -10.41 16.84
N TYR A 99 -3.07 -10.52 16.72
CA TYR A 99 -4.01 -9.40 16.65
C TYR A 99 -5.37 -9.87 17.20
N PRO A 100 -5.67 -9.58 18.50
CA PRO A 100 -6.78 -10.21 19.22
C PRO A 100 -8.14 -9.59 18.92
N PHE A 101 -8.46 -9.35 17.66
CA PHE A 101 -9.71 -8.73 17.23
C PHE A 101 -10.43 -9.60 16.21
N GLU A 102 -11.76 -9.51 16.23
CA GLU A 102 -12.60 -10.14 15.23
C GLU A 102 -12.80 -9.20 14.06
N PHE A 103 -12.34 -9.61 12.91
CA PHE A 103 -12.40 -8.82 11.68
C PHE A 103 -12.66 -9.70 10.46
N ARG A 104 -13.11 -9.05 9.41
CA ARG A 104 -13.13 -9.60 8.06
C ARG A 104 -12.65 -8.52 7.10
N LEU A 105 -11.60 -8.82 6.36
CA LEU A 105 -11.04 -7.97 5.33
C LEU A 105 -11.32 -8.59 3.97
N GLN A 106 -12.01 -7.85 3.10
CA GLN A 106 -12.25 -8.26 1.73
C GLN A 106 -11.50 -7.34 0.77
N VAL A 107 -10.97 -7.91 -0.32
CA VAL A 107 -10.33 -7.16 -1.41
C VAL A 107 -10.92 -7.57 -2.74
N GLY A 108 -11.41 -6.59 -3.50
CA GLY A 108 -11.94 -6.76 -4.84
C GLY A 108 -11.09 -6.06 -5.89
N PHE A 109 -11.00 -6.66 -7.07
CA PHE A 109 -10.28 -6.13 -8.22
C PHE A 109 -11.24 -5.97 -9.39
N THR A 110 -11.36 -4.75 -9.90
CA THR A 110 -12.20 -4.44 -11.08
C THR A 110 -11.33 -3.83 -12.16
N VAL A 111 -11.34 -4.43 -13.34
CA VAL A 111 -10.57 -3.94 -14.50
C VAL A 111 -11.54 -3.48 -15.59
N THR A 112 -11.42 -2.20 -15.96
CA THR A 112 -12.13 -1.55 -17.07
C THR A 112 -11.11 -0.83 -17.96
N ASP A 113 -11.17 0.50 -18.08
CA ASP A 113 -10.12 1.36 -18.60
C ASP A 113 -8.97 1.58 -17.59
N ARG A 114 -9.20 1.14 -16.36
CA ARG A 114 -8.27 1.18 -15.23
C ARG A 114 -8.45 -0.03 -14.33
N LEU A 115 -7.45 -0.33 -13.52
CA LEU A 115 -7.60 -1.22 -12.39
C LEU A 115 -8.13 -0.42 -11.19
N THR A 116 -9.20 -0.89 -10.55
CA THR A 116 -9.65 -0.41 -9.24
C THR A 116 -9.48 -1.54 -8.24
N VAL A 117 -8.84 -1.23 -7.11
CA VAL A 117 -8.68 -2.12 -5.96
C VAL A 117 -9.52 -1.57 -4.82
N THR A 118 -10.49 -2.35 -4.36
CA THR A 118 -11.40 -1.97 -3.26
C THR A 118 -11.15 -2.87 -2.07
N HIS A 119 -10.98 -2.27 -0.90
CA HIS A 119 -10.82 -2.95 0.38
C HIS A 119 -12.02 -2.65 1.25
N GLU A 120 -12.61 -3.67 1.87
CA GLU A 120 -13.69 -3.55 2.84
C GLU A 120 -13.23 -4.16 4.16
N VAL A 121 -13.10 -3.33 5.19
CA VAL A 121 -12.77 -3.76 6.56
C VAL A 121 -14.05 -3.84 7.35
N HIS A 122 -14.38 -5.03 7.85
CA HIS A 122 -15.54 -5.27 8.70
C HIS A 122 -15.08 -5.55 10.12
N ASN A 123 -15.71 -4.90 11.08
CA ASN A 123 -15.56 -5.24 12.49
C ASN A 123 -16.65 -6.24 12.89
N ASP A 124 -16.30 -7.50 12.94
CA ASP A 124 -17.19 -8.60 13.31
C ASP A 124 -17.17 -8.87 14.84
N GLY A 125 -16.43 -8.05 15.61
CA GLY A 125 -16.34 -8.11 17.08
C GLY A 125 -17.25 -7.12 17.79
N ASP A 126 -17.17 -7.13 19.13
CA ASP A 126 -17.95 -6.30 20.04
C ASP A 126 -17.21 -5.02 20.49
N GLU A 127 -15.90 -4.94 20.27
CA GLU A 127 -15.04 -3.79 20.60
C GLU A 127 -14.62 -3.02 19.36
N PRO A 128 -14.21 -1.74 19.49
CA PRO A 128 -13.64 -1.00 18.37
C PRO A 128 -12.43 -1.73 17.80
N LEU A 129 -12.39 -1.88 16.48
CA LEU A 129 -11.30 -2.52 15.74
C LEU A 129 -10.23 -1.48 15.37
N PRO A 130 -9.02 -1.51 15.98
CA PRO A 130 -7.94 -0.58 15.66
C PRO A 130 -7.10 -1.12 14.52
N TYR A 131 -7.07 -0.46 13.37
CA TYR A 131 -6.26 -0.92 12.24
C TYR A 131 -5.66 0.22 11.43
N LEU A 132 -4.65 -0.13 10.65
CA LEU A 132 -4.17 0.62 9.50
C LEU A 132 -4.27 -0.28 8.26
N LEU A 133 -4.59 0.33 7.14
CA LEU A 133 -4.72 -0.33 5.85
C LEU A 133 -3.88 0.38 4.79
N GLY A 134 -3.21 -0.38 3.93
CA GLY A 134 -2.49 0.19 2.81
C GLY A 134 -2.35 -0.74 1.62
N GLY A 135 -2.25 -0.14 0.44
CA GLY A 135 -1.75 -0.77 -0.76
C GLY A 135 -0.27 -0.46 -0.94
N HIS A 136 0.48 -1.39 -1.52
CA HIS A 136 1.93 -1.22 -1.70
C HIS A 136 2.37 -1.63 -3.13
N PRO A 137 1.69 -1.12 -4.19
CA PRO A 137 2.05 -1.48 -5.57
C PRO A 137 3.44 -0.96 -5.93
N ALA A 138 4.28 -1.87 -6.43
CA ALA A 138 5.59 -1.58 -6.97
C ALA A 138 5.56 -1.58 -8.48
N PHE A 139 5.88 -0.46 -9.09
CA PHE A 139 5.98 -0.31 -10.54
C PHE A 139 7.42 -0.47 -11.01
N ARG A 140 7.59 -0.96 -12.21
CA ARG A 140 8.93 -1.07 -12.82
C ARG A 140 9.62 0.28 -12.91
N TRP A 141 10.87 0.32 -12.57
CA TRP A 141 11.77 1.45 -12.74
C TRP A 141 13.12 0.96 -13.27
N PRO A 142 13.36 1.03 -14.58
CA PRO A 142 12.65 1.84 -15.57
C PRO A 142 11.30 1.28 -16.01
N LEU A 143 10.39 2.20 -16.37
CA LEU A 143 9.14 1.88 -17.07
C LEU A 143 9.44 1.28 -18.44
N PRO A 144 8.61 0.35 -18.94
CA PRO A 144 8.76 -0.17 -20.29
C PRO A 144 8.78 0.96 -21.33
N GLY A 145 9.76 0.93 -22.23
CA GLY A 145 9.94 1.93 -23.28
C GLY A 145 10.61 3.24 -22.84
N ALA A 146 10.89 3.42 -21.54
CA ALA A 146 11.49 4.64 -21.05
C ALA A 146 12.89 4.91 -21.61
N THR A 147 13.17 6.17 -21.99
CA THR A 147 14.45 6.62 -22.52
C THR A 147 15.13 7.71 -21.68
N GLY A 148 14.54 8.08 -20.54
CA GLY A 148 15.04 9.19 -19.72
C GLY A 148 14.70 9.08 -18.26
N GLU A 149 14.80 10.22 -17.55
CA GLU A 149 14.52 10.31 -16.13
C GLU A 149 13.04 10.03 -15.82
N HIS A 150 12.80 9.38 -14.72
CA HIS A 150 11.46 9.07 -14.22
C HIS A 150 11.03 10.09 -13.19
N GLU A 151 9.75 10.44 -13.21
CA GLU A 151 9.18 11.35 -12.24
C GLU A 151 7.83 10.88 -11.73
N VAL A 152 7.54 11.24 -10.48
CA VAL A 152 6.19 11.22 -9.93
C VAL A 152 5.74 12.66 -9.78
N SER A 153 4.57 13.01 -10.34
CA SER A 153 4.07 14.38 -10.34
C SER A 153 2.63 14.48 -9.82
N TRP A 154 2.28 15.65 -9.29
CA TRP A 154 0.97 16.01 -8.73
C TRP A 154 0.69 17.50 -8.92
N SER A 155 -0.56 17.93 -8.64
CA SER A 155 -0.98 19.31 -8.95
C SER A 155 -0.69 20.30 -7.82
N GLN A 156 -0.92 19.94 -6.54
CA GLN A 156 -0.81 20.85 -5.39
C GLN A 156 -0.31 20.10 -4.16
N GLY A 157 0.36 20.81 -3.25
CA GLY A 157 0.95 20.27 -2.03
C GLY A 157 2.31 19.61 -2.25
N GLY A 158 2.85 19.00 -1.21
CA GLY A 158 4.09 18.23 -1.27
C GLY A 158 5.37 19.06 -1.21
N GLU A 159 5.31 20.35 -0.82
CA GLU A 159 6.50 21.18 -0.56
C GLU A 159 7.27 20.68 0.66
N SER A 160 6.58 19.98 1.54
CA SER A 160 7.17 19.28 2.69
C SER A 160 6.58 17.89 2.82
N MET A 161 7.33 17.00 3.46
CA MET A 161 6.96 15.60 3.65
C MET A 161 7.24 15.15 5.07
N ARG A 162 6.68 13.98 5.46
CA ARG A 162 7.08 13.26 6.66
C ARG A 162 8.07 12.15 6.31
N GLN A 163 8.76 11.65 7.29
CA GLN A 163 9.77 10.62 7.14
C GLN A 163 9.60 9.53 8.20
N ALA A 164 9.73 8.28 7.80
CA ALA A 164 9.72 7.14 8.69
C ALA A 164 11.10 6.48 8.69
N VAL A 165 11.76 6.50 9.84
CA VAL A 165 13.07 5.84 10.02
C VAL A 165 13.04 5.14 11.38
N GLY A 166 12.82 3.83 11.39
CA GLY A 166 12.56 3.09 12.62
C GLY A 166 11.31 3.60 13.37
N GLY A 167 10.31 4.04 12.62
CA GLY A 167 9.08 4.71 13.06
C GLY A 167 8.96 6.12 12.54
N LEU A 168 7.75 6.70 12.61
CA LEU A 168 7.46 8.05 12.14
C LEU A 168 8.25 9.09 12.96
N ARG A 169 9.04 9.90 12.26
CA ARG A 169 9.74 11.04 12.88
C ARG A 169 8.76 12.19 13.17
N PRO A 170 9.00 12.95 14.25
CA PRO A 170 8.20 14.15 14.52
C PRO A 170 8.46 15.24 13.47
N GLY A 171 7.41 16.01 13.16
CA GLY A 171 7.49 17.16 12.27
C GLY A 171 7.51 16.79 10.78
N ARG A 172 7.81 17.80 9.97
CA ARG A 172 7.92 17.72 8.51
C ARG A 172 9.27 18.28 8.08
N ILE A 173 9.79 17.79 6.97
CA ILE A 173 11.02 18.28 6.35
C ILE A 173 10.71 18.74 4.91
N PRO A 174 11.55 19.61 4.32
CA PRO A 174 11.40 19.98 2.92
C PRO A 174 11.38 18.74 2.02
N SER A 175 10.48 18.71 1.06
CA SER A 175 10.42 17.69 0.03
C SER A 175 11.53 17.90 -1.01
N PRO A 176 12.08 16.84 -1.61
CA PRO A 176 12.93 16.96 -2.79
C PRO A 176 12.16 17.26 -4.08
N ALA A 177 10.83 17.29 -4.04
CA ALA A 177 10.01 17.66 -5.19
C ALA A 177 10.08 19.17 -5.44
N ILE A 178 10.07 19.55 -6.72
CA ILE A 178 10.05 20.94 -7.18
C ILE A 178 8.82 21.14 -8.03
N ASP A 179 7.99 22.13 -7.71
CA ASP A 179 6.76 22.48 -8.43
C ASP A 179 5.86 21.25 -8.70
N GLY A 180 5.63 20.43 -7.68
CA GLY A 180 4.80 19.23 -7.77
C GLY A 180 5.42 18.09 -8.60
N ARG A 181 6.73 18.08 -8.80
CA ARG A 181 7.47 17.07 -9.57
C ARG A 181 8.62 16.49 -8.74
N LEU A 182 8.58 15.20 -8.52
CA LEU A 182 9.64 14.41 -7.89
C LEU A 182 10.37 13.62 -8.97
N VAL A 183 11.50 14.13 -9.45
CA VAL A 183 12.41 13.37 -10.31
C VAL A 183 13.07 12.29 -9.46
N LEU A 184 12.83 11.02 -9.79
CA LEU A 184 13.20 9.89 -8.95
C LEU A 184 14.72 9.69 -8.89
N GLN A 185 15.24 9.60 -7.68
CA GLN A 185 16.63 9.27 -7.40
C GLN A 185 16.71 8.21 -6.29
N LYS A 186 17.52 7.18 -6.47
CA LYS A 186 17.67 6.10 -5.47
C LYS A 186 18.13 6.61 -4.10
N SER A 187 18.92 7.70 -4.08
CA SER A 187 19.42 8.33 -2.85
C SER A 187 18.31 8.86 -1.93
N TYR A 188 17.14 9.20 -2.46
CA TYR A 188 16.00 9.66 -1.66
C TYR A 188 15.45 8.59 -0.73
N PHE A 189 15.66 7.32 -1.06
CA PHE A 189 15.17 6.16 -0.32
C PHE A 189 16.24 5.52 0.58
N ALA A 190 17.35 6.24 0.82
CA ALA A 190 18.46 5.71 1.63
C ALA A 190 18.04 5.45 3.09
N GLU A 191 17.13 6.26 3.62
CA GLU A 191 16.64 6.09 4.98
C GLU A 191 15.33 5.32 5.04
N ASP A 192 14.33 5.67 4.22
CA ASP A 192 13.04 4.97 4.08
C ASP A 192 12.13 5.70 3.07
N ALA A 193 10.81 5.49 3.16
CA ALA A 193 9.79 6.09 2.31
C ALA A 193 9.65 7.61 2.52
N LEU A 194 9.32 8.32 1.44
CA LEU A 194 8.87 9.70 1.45
C LEU A 194 7.34 9.70 1.64
N LEU A 195 6.84 10.40 2.68
CA LEU A 195 5.42 10.37 3.03
C LEU A 195 4.77 11.73 2.80
N PHE A 196 3.73 11.74 1.98
CA PHE A 196 2.95 12.92 1.62
C PHE A 196 1.51 12.78 2.11
N ASP A 197 0.98 13.79 2.78
CA ASP A 197 -0.37 13.82 3.37
C ASP A 197 -1.20 15.05 2.95
N ASP A 198 -0.65 15.87 2.07
CA ASP A 198 -1.24 17.15 1.66
C ASP A 198 -1.42 17.29 0.15
N LEU A 199 -1.20 16.22 -0.63
CA LEU A 199 -1.36 16.26 -2.09
C LEU A 199 -2.83 16.44 -2.50
N GLN A 200 -3.07 17.36 -3.46
CA GLN A 200 -4.40 17.62 -4.01
C GLN A 200 -4.38 17.76 -5.54
N PRO A 201 -5.35 17.17 -6.28
CA PRO A 201 -6.22 16.09 -5.77
C PRO A 201 -5.37 14.89 -5.33
N LYS A 202 -5.95 13.95 -4.60
CA LYS A 202 -5.26 12.70 -4.20
C LYS A 202 -5.04 11.79 -5.42
N ALA A 203 -4.15 12.25 -6.28
CA ALA A 203 -3.75 11.58 -7.52
C ALA A 203 -2.32 11.96 -7.86
N VAL A 204 -1.55 10.98 -8.30
CA VAL A 204 -0.19 11.18 -8.79
C VAL A 204 0.00 10.50 -10.14
N THR A 205 0.89 11.05 -10.94
CA THR A 205 1.27 10.49 -12.25
C THR A 205 2.72 10.06 -12.20
N TYR A 206 2.99 8.79 -12.51
CA TYR A 206 4.32 8.24 -12.71
C TYR A 206 4.61 8.08 -14.20
N THR A 207 5.68 8.69 -14.67
CA THR A 207 6.01 8.73 -16.10
C THR A 207 7.51 8.89 -16.36
N ALA A 208 7.90 8.64 -17.60
CA ALA A 208 9.22 8.94 -18.17
C ALA A 208 9.09 9.17 -19.69
N PRO A 209 10.04 9.86 -20.34
CA PRO A 209 10.06 10.00 -21.81
C PRO A 209 10.04 8.63 -22.50
N GLY A 210 9.16 8.46 -23.49
CA GLY A 210 9.01 7.23 -24.29
C GLY A 210 8.23 6.10 -23.58
N ALA A 211 7.77 6.30 -22.34
CA ALA A 211 6.98 5.33 -21.60
C ALA A 211 5.51 5.73 -21.51
N ALA A 212 4.66 4.74 -21.25
CA ALA A 212 3.28 4.98 -20.88
C ALA A 212 3.21 5.77 -19.56
N ARG A 213 2.09 6.48 -19.36
CA ARG A 213 1.79 7.25 -18.17
C ARG A 213 0.94 6.40 -17.22
N LEU A 214 1.37 6.26 -15.97
CA LEU A 214 0.56 5.65 -14.93
C LEU A 214 -0.02 6.74 -14.04
N THR A 215 -1.34 6.73 -13.83
CA THR A 215 -2.01 7.61 -12.87
C THR A 215 -2.60 6.78 -11.76
N LEU A 216 -2.15 7.01 -10.51
CA LEU A 216 -2.70 6.40 -9.31
C LEU A 216 -3.56 7.44 -8.57
N ARG A 217 -4.85 7.10 -8.33
CA ARG A 217 -5.80 7.88 -7.52
C ARG A 217 -6.12 7.13 -6.23
N TYR A 218 -6.21 7.87 -5.11
CA TYR A 218 -6.33 7.29 -3.76
C TYR A 218 -7.20 8.13 -2.83
N ASP A 219 -8.34 8.58 -3.29
CA ASP A 219 -9.19 9.59 -2.62
C ASP A 219 -9.58 9.19 -1.18
N ASP A 220 -9.74 7.89 -0.91
CA ASP A 220 -10.12 7.36 0.41
C ASP A 220 -8.94 7.22 1.39
N PHE A 221 -7.71 7.35 0.93
CA PHE A 221 -6.51 7.20 1.74
C PHE A 221 -5.96 8.55 2.22
N ALA A 222 -5.35 8.59 3.40
CA ALA A 222 -4.85 9.82 4.02
C ALA A 222 -3.43 10.17 3.57
N VAL A 223 -2.58 9.18 3.33
CA VAL A 223 -1.14 9.34 3.10
C VAL A 223 -0.74 8.63 1.81
N LEU A 224 0.18 9.22 1.07
CA LEU A 224 0.90 8.57 -0.02
C LEU A 224 2.34 8.33 0.38
N GLY A 225 2.76 7.07 0.39
CA GLY A 225 4.16 6.67 0.48
C GLY A 225 4.79 6.55 -0.91
N ILE A 226 6.01 7.04 -1.09
CA ILE A 226 6.82 6.75 -2.27
C ILE A 226 8.12 6.13 -1.77
N TRP A 227 8.41 4.91 -2.22
CA TRP A 227 9.54 4.14 -1.75
C TRP A 227 10.20 3.31 -2.83
N SER A 228 11.47 3.04 -2.65
CA SER A 228 12.23 2.03 -3.39
C SER A 228 13.35 1.52 -2.51
N LYS A 229 13.87 0.35 -2.81
CA LYS A 229 15.13 -0.06 -2.22
C LYS A 229 16.27 0.78 -2.78
N SER A 230 17.10 1.36 -1.92
CA SER A 230 18.15 2.31 -2.32
C SER A 230 19.23 1.69 -3.20
N GLN A 231 19.41 0.37 -3.17
CA GLN A 231 20.42 -0.35 -3.96
C GLN A 231 19.80 -1.56 -4.69
N GLY A 232 20.09 -1.68 -5.97
CA GLY A 232 19.85 -2.88 -6.77
C GLY A 232 18.37 -3.22 -7.02
N ALA A 233 17.48 -2.25 -6.92
CA ALA A 233 16.05 -2.47 -7.13
C ALA A 233 15.55 -1.73 -8.36
N ASP A 234 14.91 -2.43 -9.29
CA ASP A 234 14.35 -1.89 -10.52
C ASP A 234 12.84 -1.63 -10.37
N PHE A 235 12.47 -0.99 -9.25
CA PHE A 235 11.09 -0.61 -8.97
C PHE A 235 10.99 0.70 -8.18
N VAL A 236 9.80 1.29 -8.18
CA VAL A 236 9.33 2.30 -7.25
C VAL A 236 7.93 1.91 -6.75
N CYS A 237 7.73 1.97 -5.44
CA CYS A 237 6.42 1.82 -4.84
C CYS A 237 5.72 3.17 -4.74
N ILE A 238 4.41 3.19 -5.03
CA ILE A 238 3.55 4.37 -4.87
C ILE A 238 2.34 3.88 -4.07
N GLU A 239 2.32 4.21 -2.78
CA GLU A 239 1.63 3.47 -1.75
C GLU A 239 0.52 4.30 -1.09
N PRO A 240 -0.76 4.04 -1.38
CA PRO A 240 -1.87 4.65 -0.65
C PRO A 240 -2.03 4.01 0.74
N TRP A 241 -2.01 4.84 1.81
CA TRP A 241 -2.11 4.41 3.20
C TRP A 241 -3.24 5.12 3.94
N SER A 242 -3.98 4.42 4.80
CA SER A 242 -5.03 5.01 5.64
C SER A 242 -4.48 5.93 6.72
N GLY A 243 -3.23 5.72 7.15
CA GLY A 243 -2.57 6.48 8.20
C GLY A 243 -1.06 6.32 8.13
N TYR A 244 -0.39 6.63 9.25
CA TYR A 244 1.07 6.64 9.34
C TYR A 244 1.63 5.41 10.04
N PRO A 245 2.92 5.09 9.80
CA PRO A 245 3.67 4.23 10.71
C PRO A 245 3.63 4.73 12.15
N ALA A 246 3.81 3.82 13.10
CA ALA A 246 3.93 4.19 14.50
C ALA A 246 5.03 5.24 14.72
N PRO A 247 4.83 6.23 15.61
CA PRO A 247 5.91 7.14 16.02
C PRO A 247 7.11 6.37 16.58
N GLN A 248 8.30 6.94 16.42
CA GLN A 248 9.50 6.38 17.05
C GLN A 248 9.28 6.22 18.56
N GLY A 249 9.59 5.03 19.08
CA GLY A 249 9.47 4.72 20.51
C GLY A 249 8.03 4.59 21.02
N PHE A 250 7.03 4.43 20.14
CA PHE A 250 5.66 4.14 20.58
C PHE A 250 5.62 2.83 21.37
N ASP A 251 5.08 2.88 22.58
CA ASP A 251 4.94 1.75 23.51
C ASP A 251 3.55 1.66 24.15
N GLY A 252 2.58 2.38 23.59
CA GLY A 252 1.20 2.43 24.05
C GLY A 252 0.32 1.28 23.55
N ASP A 253 -0.90 1.25 24.07
CA ASP A 253 -1.97 0.41 23.51
C ASP A 253 -2.23 0.76 22.05
N ILE A 254 -2.52 -0.23 21.20
CA ILE A 254 -2.74 -0.04 19.77
C ILE A 254 -3.87 0.96 19.48
N THR A 255 -4.88 1.02 20.34
CA THR A 255 -6.00 1.99 20.21
C THR A 255 -5.56 3.44 20.41
N MET A 256 -4.39 3.68 20.97
CA MET A 256 -3.79 4.99 21.21
C MET A 256 -2.76 5.38 20.14
N LEU A 257 -2.53 4.53 19.14
CA LEU A 257 -1.62 4.82 18.06
C LEU A 257 -2.11 6.04 17.27
N PRO A 258 -1.32 7.11 17.13
CA PRO A 258 -1.72 8.31 16.39
C PRO A 258 -2.10 7.99 14.93
N GLY A 259 -3.32 8.36 14.54
CA GLY A 259 -3.83 8.13 13.19
C GLY A 259 -4.31 6.71 12.93
N ILE A 260 -4.46 5.87 13.97
CA ILE A 260 -5.11 4.57 13.84
C ILE A 260 -6.59 4.75 13.48
N GLU A 261 -7.10 3.94 12.58
CA GLU A 261 -8.54 3.81 12.35
C GLU A 261 -9.16 3.01 13.51
N LEU A 262 -10.28 3.50 14.05
CA LEU A 262 -11.06 2.80 15.08
C LEU A 262 -12.46 2.53 14.52
N LEU A 263 -12.67 1.33 13.99
CA LEU A 263 -13.95 0.94 13.41
C LEU A 263 -14.87 0.40 14.51
N SER A 264 -16.03 1.02 14.68
CA SER A 264 -17.02 0.57 15.70
C SER A 264 -17.53 -0.83 15.40
N ALA A 265 -17.96 -1.54 16.44
CA ALA A 265 -18.56 -2.88 16.34
C ALA A 265 -19.67 -2.95 15.30
N GLY A 266 -19.66 -3.97 14.44
CA GLY A 266 -20.62 -4.22 13.39
C GLY A 266 -20.56 -3.24 12.20
N GLN A 267 -19.60 -2.31 12.16
CA GLN A 267 -19.45 -1.37 11.05
C GLN A 267 -18.50 -1.89 9.98
N THR A 268 -18.63 -1.29 8.80
CA THR A 268 -17.74 -1.53 7.64
C THR A 268 -17.15 -0.22 7.18
N HIS A 269 -15.87 -0.25 6.83
CA HIS A 269 -15.16 0.88 6.20
C HIS A 269 -14.59 0.43 4.85
N THR A 270 -14.81 1.23 3.82
CA THR A 270 -14.37 0.94 2.46
C THR A 270 -13.27 1.93 2.05
N PHE A 271 -12.22 1.40 1.44
CA PHE A 271 -11.13 2.18 0.83
C PHE A 271 -10.92 1.70 -0.59
N SER A 272 -10.67 2.62 -1.49
CA SER A 272 -10.32 2.27 -2.87
C SER A 272 -9.18 3.11 -3.41
N TYR A 273 -8.40 2.51 -4.28
CA TYR A 273 -7.47 3.22 -5.15
C TYR A 273 -7.57 2.66 -6.58
N SER A 274 -7.18 3.47 -7.54
CA SER A 274 -7.19 3.03 -8.93
C SER A 274 -5.89 3.36 -9.65
N ILE A 275 -5.55 2.53 -10.65
CA ILE A 275 -4.38 2.69 -11.50
C ILE A 275 -4.85 2.69 -12.96
N ALA A 276 -4.67 3.81 -13.64
CA ALA A 276 -4.86 3.92 -15.08
C ALA A 276 -3.49 3.93 -15.77
N ILE A 277 -3.39 3.24 -16.91
CA ILE A 277 -2.20 3.21 -17.76
C ILE A 277 -2.62 3.72 -19.13
N GLU A 278 -2.04 4.84 -19.53
CA GLU A 278 -2.29 5.48 -20.83
C GLU A 278 -1.06 5.29 -21.72
N GLY A 279 -1.27 4.78 -22.93
CA GLY A 279 -0.19 4.41 -23.85
C GLY A 279 0.80 5.53 -24.15
N ALA A 280 2.01 5.13 -24.53
CA ALA A 280 3.02 6.04 -25.08
C ALA A 280 2.64 6.46 -26.51
#